data_d49d7102006dba1b8506d42371f82fe6
#
_entry.id   d49d7102006dba1b8506d42371f82fe6
#
_cell.length_a   1.000
_cell.length_b   1.000
_cell.length_c   1.000
_cell.angle_alpha   90.00
_cell.angle_beta   90.00
_cell.angle_gamma   90.00
#
_symmetry.space_group_name_H-M   'P 1'
#
loop_
_entity.id
_entity.type
_entity.pdbx_description
1 polymer ?
#
loop_
_entity_poly.entity_id
_entity_poly.type
_entity_poly.pdbx_seq_one_letter_code
_entity_poly.pdbx_strand_id
1 'polypeptide(L)'
;MPACALTRRLQPMKSMRYVVIGIGKYGSRIALEMAGRGAEVFAIDCVEEKVEEVSDDIALAITMDSTDPKALRSQKLEEMDAAVVAIGDNFEATVLTTINLLDLGIPRVIVRASGPHQERILRSLGVQEILAPEAEFASIVAERLMNPNLRGFLELPDDFEIAEIKAPAGVVGRTLGDIDLTARYDLRLITIRRTYDEGGQPKEHLIGIPRPDTTVESTDTLVVFGTLGNVNRFLEVNE
;
A
#
# COMPACT_ATOMS: atom_id res chain seq x y z
N MET A 1 -21.88 -45.85 7.90
CA MET A 1 -22.13 -44.45 8.26
C MET A 1 -21.44 -43.57 7.21
N PRO A 2 -22.18 -42.81 6.38
CA PRO A 2 -21.57 -41.99 5.34
C PRO A 2 -21.05 -40.68 5.93
N ALA A 3 -19.81 -40.33 5.62
CA ALA A 3 -19.19 -39.07 5.95
C ALA A 3 -19.88 -37.90 5.22
N CYS A 4 -20.47 -37.01 5.99
CA CYS A 4 -21.10 -35.78 5.50
C CYS A 4 -19.98 -34.80 5.11
N ALA A 5 -19.65 -34.71 3.82
CA ALA A 5 -18.79 -33.69 3.26
C ALA A 5 -19.55 -32.36 3.24
N LEU A 6 -19.34 -31.53 4.24
CA LEU A 6 -19.73 -30.11 4.24
C LEU A 6 -18.91 -29.34 3.20
N THR A 7 -19.30 -29.42 1.94
CA THR A 7 -18.88 -28.50 0.91
C THR A 7 -19.53 -27.15 1.21
N ARG A 8 -18.86 -26.31 1.99
CA ARG A 8 -19.21 -24.89 2.16
C ARG A 8 -19.05 -24.25 0.77
N ARG A 9 -20.17 -24.12 0.03
CA ARG A 9 -20.22 -23.26 -1.16
C ARG A 9 -19.89 -21.86 -0.69
N LEU A 10 -18.68 -21.40 -0.98
CA LEU A 10 -18.36 -19.97 -0.95
C LEU A 10 -19.37 -19.31 -1.90
N GLN A 11 -20.27 -18.50 -1.36
CA GLN A 11 -21.08 -17.63 -2.20
C GLN A 11 -20.10 -16.78 -3.01
N PRO A 12 -20.32 -16.57 -4.32
CA PRO A 12 -19.49 -15.67 -5.09
C PRO A 12 -19.52 -14.32 -4.37
N MET A 13 -18.37 -13.84 -3.91
CA MET A 13 -18.26 -12.50 -3.38
C MET A 13 -18.73 -11.57 -4.50
N LYS A 14 -19.70 -10.69 -4.20
CA LYS A 14 -20.16 -9.65 -5.13
C LYS A 14 -18.90 -8.96 -5.65
N SER A 15 -18.69 -8.96 -6.96
CA SER A 15 -17.58 -8.23 -7.55
C SER A 15 -17.70 -6.77 -7.13
N MET A 16 -16.68 -6.26 -6.45
CA MET A 16 -16.64 -4.86 -6.04
C MET A 16 -16.43 -3.99 -7.28
N ARG A 17 -17.20 -2.92 -7.39
CA ARG A 17 -17.23 -2.02 -8.54
C ARG A 17 -16.57 -0.70 -8.18
N TYR A 18 -15.60 -0.30 -8.98
CA TYR A 18 -14.80 0.89 -8.73
C TYR A 18 -14.75 1.77 -9.96
N VAL A 19 -14.68 3.08 -9.76
CA VAL A 19 -14.35 4.03 -10.82
C VAL A 19 -13.04 4.72 -10.50
N VAL A 20 -12.15 4.80 -11.49
CA VAL A 20 -10.89 5.55 -11.44
C VAL A 20 -10.97 6.68 -12.44
N ILE A 21 -10.84 7.92 -11.98
CA ILE A 21 -10.92 9.13 -12.78
C ILE A 21 -9.56 9.80 -12.83
N GLY A 22 -9.06 10.02 -14.04
CA GLY A 22 -7.71 10.48 -14.30
C GLY A 22 -6.76 9.29 -14.55
N ILE A 23 -6.63 8.88 -15.82
CA ILE A 23 -5.84 7.73 -16.26
C ILE A 23 -4.43 8.20 -16.71
N GLY A 24 -3.78 8.95 -15.80
CA GLY A 24 -2.35 9.23 -15.89
C GLY A 24 -1.54 8.06 -15.33
N LYS A 25 -0.22 8.26 -15.16
CA LYS A 25 0.71 7.23 -14.66
C LYS A 25 0.26 6.56 -13.34
N TYR A 26 -0.35 7.32 -12.45
CA TYR A 26 -0.81 6.81 -11.15
C TYR A 26 -2.19 6.14 -11.25
N GLY A 27 -3.16 6.79 -11.90
CA GLY A 27 -4.52 6.26 -12.03
C GLY A 27 -4.59 4.99 -12.87
N SER A 28 -3.86 4.91 -13.99
CA SER A 28 -3.77 3.68 -14.79
C SER A 28 -3.22 2.51 -13.98
N ARG A 29 -2.18 2.77 -13.17
CA ARG A 29 -1.60 1.72 -12.32
C ARG A 29 -2.57 1.20 -11.28
N ILE A 30 -3.34 2.10 -10.64
CA ILE A 30 -4.41 1.70 -9.69
C ILE A 30 -5.47 0.88 -10.41
N ALA A 31 -5.96 1.34 -11.55
CA ALA A 31 -7.02 0.66 -12.30
C ALA A 31 -6.62 -0.77 -12.70
N LEU A 32 -5.43 -0.93 -13.29
CA LEU A 32 -4.90 -2.23 -13.71
C LEU A 32 -4.64 -3.18 -12.53
N GLU A 33 -4.10 -2.67 -11.42
CA GLU A 33 -3.84 -3.47 -10.23
C GLU A 33 -5.14 -3.99 -9.60
N MET A 34 -6.18 -3.15 -9.56
CA MET A 34 -7.50 -3.55 -9.05
C MET A 34 -8.18 -4.56 -9.98
N ALA A 35 -8.12 -4.35 -11.29
CA ALA A 35 -8.65 -5.30 -12.28
C ALA A 35 -7.94 -6.64 -12.21
N GLY A 36 -6.61 -6.66 -12.09
CA GLY A 36 -5.80 -7.87 -11.92
C GLY A 36 -6.14 -8.66 -10.65
N ARG A 37 -6.71 -8.01 -9.64
CA ARG A 37 -7.24 -8.65 -8.42
C ARG A 37 -8.71 -9.06 -8.53
N GLY A 38 -9.33 -8.91 -9.70
CA GLY A 38 -10.70 -9.34 -9.98
C GLY A 38 -11.79 -8.33 -9.63
N ALA A 39 -11.43 -7.05 -9.45
CA ALA A 39 -12.42 -5.98 -9.32
C ALA A 39 -13.01 -5.59 -10.68
N GLU A 40 -14.28 -5.16 -10.70
CA GLU A 40 -14.90 -4.53 -11.85
C GLU A 40 -14.54 -3.04 -11.86
N VAL A 41 -13.61 -2.65 -12.74
CA VAL A 41 -13.06 -1.29 -12.77
C VAL A 41 -13.56 -0.52 -13.98
N PHE A 42 -14.06 0.70 -13.75
CA PHE A 42 -14.39 1.70 -14.75
C PHE A 42 -13.28 2.76 -14.73
N ALA A 43 -12.73 3.08 -15.90
CA ALA A 43 -11.70 4.12 -16.04
C ALA A 43 -12.25 5.29 -16.85
N ILE A 44 -11.99 6.51 -16.38
CA ILE A 44 -12.45 7.74 -17.01
C ILE A 44 -11.27 8.71 -17.15
N ASP A 45 -11.03 9.22 -18.35
CA ASP A 45 -10.13 10.35 -18.62
C ASP A 45 -10.70 11.20 -19.76
N CYS A 46 -10.31 12.46 -19.85
CA CYS A 46 -10.68 13.33 -20.96
C CYS A 46 -9.79 13.14 -22.20
N VAL A 47 -8.70 12.39 -22.09
CA VAL A 47 -7.72 12.12 -23.15
C VAL A 47 -7.93 10.70 -23.66
N GLU A 48 -8.33 10.56 -24.94
CA GLU A 48 -8.68 9.29 -25.56
C GLU A 48 -7.53 8.28 -25.53
N GLU A 49 -6.32 8.70 -25.88
CA GLU A 49 -5.14 7.84 -25.92
C GLU A 49 -4.87 7.14 -24.59
N LYS A 50 -5.10 7.84 -23.45
CA LYS A 50 -4.92 7.24 -22.11
C LYS A 50 -5.99 6.21 -21.79
N VAL A 51 -7.21 6.42 -22.28
CA VAL A 51 -8.33 5.49 -22.10
C VAL A 51 -8.09 4.23 -22.94
N GLU A 52 -7.60 4.37 -24.15
CA GLU A 52 -7.25 3.26 -25.04
C GLU A 52 -6.16 2.37 -24.43
N GLU A 53 -5.12 2.97 -23.78
CA GLU A 53 -4.01 2.23 -23.15
C GLU A 53 -4.45 1.20 -22.10
N VAL A 54 -5.62 1.36 -21.48
CA VAL A 54 -6.12 0.48 -20.41
C VAL A 54 -7.37 -0.31 -20.80
N SER A 55 -7.96 -0.02 -21.96
CA SER A 55 -9.29 -0.52 -22.37
C SER A 55 -9.40 -2.04 -22.43
N ASP A 56 -8.34 -2.74 -22.80
CA ASP A 56 -8.32 -4.19 -22.94
C ASP A 56 -8.23 -4.95 -21.60
N ASP A 57 -7.77 -4.27 -20.55
CA ASP A 57 -7.46 -4.88 -19.25
C ASP A 57 -8.49 -4.57 -18.14
N ILE A 58 -9.49 -3.73 -18.43
CA ILE A 58 -10.49 -3.29 -17.45
C ILE A 58 -11.93 -3.49 -17.95
N ALA A 59 -12.90 -3.42 -17.05
CA ALA A 59 -14.30 -3.70 -17.40
C ALA A 59 -14.93 -2.66 -18.33
N LEU A 60 -14.60 -1.37 -18.15
CA LEU A 60 -15.11 -0.28 -18.98
C LEU A 60 -14.15 0.92 -18.96
N ALA A 61 -13.78 1.41 -20.14
CA ALA A 61 -12.97 2.60 -20.33
C ALA A 61 -13.78 3.68 -21.07
N ILE A 62 -13.81 4.91 -20.57
CA ILE A 62 -14.68 5.97 -21.06
C ILE A 62 -13.88 7.26 -21.23
N THR A 63 -13.90 7.81 -22.43
CA THR A 63 -13.37 9.15 -22.71
C THR A 63 -14.47 10.18 -22.44
N MET A 64 -14.28 10.99 -21.36
CA MET A 64 -15.23 12.04 -21.02
C MET A 64 -14.62 13.08 -20.06
N ASP A 65 -15.23 14.26 -20.04
CA ASP A 65 -14.91 15.28 -19.04
C ASP A 65 -15.68 15.00 -17.73
N SER A 66 -14.94 14.62 -16.71
CA SER A 66 -15.49 14.32 -15.37
C SER A 66 -15.92 15.57 -14.58
N THR A 67 -15.60 16.76 -15.07
CA THR A 67 -16.09 18.01 -14.46
C THR A 67 -17.54 18.31 -14.85
N ASP A 68 -18.06 17.69 -15.93
CA ASP A 68 -19.48 17.79 -16.32
C ASP A 68 -20.35 16.83 -15.48
N PRO A 69 -21.21 17.36 -14.58
CA PRO A 69 -22.06 16.53 -13.73
C PRO A 69 -23.10 15.73 -14.52
N LYS A 70 -23.50 16.20 -15.71
CA LYS A 70 -24.46 15.46 -16.56
C LYS A 70 -23.80 14.25 -17.20
N ALA A 71 -22.56 14.41 -17.64
CA ALA A 71 -21.78 13.32 -18.20
C ALA A 71 -21.57 12.21 -17.17
N LEU A 72 -21.16 12.56 -15.95
CA LEU A 72 -20.98 11.57 -14.85
C LEU A 72 -22.28 10.84 -14.48
N ARG A 73 -23.40 11.55 -14.37
CA ARG A 73 -24.70 10.93 -14.06
C ARG A 73 -25.15 9.93 -15.13
N SER A 74 -24.82 10.18 -16.41
CA SER A 74 -25.18 9.26 -17.49
C SER A 74 -24.51 7.89 -17.39
N GLN A 75 -23.42 7.78 -16.62
CA GLN A 75 -22.65 6.55 -16.44
C GLN A 75 -23.11 5.70 -15.24
N LYS A 76 -24.15 6.14 -14.51
CA LYS A 76 -24.69 5.43 -13.33
C LYS A 76 -23.63 5.11 -12.28
N LEU A 77 -22.74 6.07 -11.99
CA LEU A 77 -21.64 5.90 -11.05
C LEU A 77 -22.11 5.79 -9.59
N GLU A 78 -23.35 6.11 -9.29
CA GLU A 78 -23.99 5.89 -7.98
C GLU A 78 -24.04 4.41 -7.56
N GLU A 79 -23.85 3.49 -8.51
CA GLU A 79 -23.77 2.06 -8.24
C GLU A 79 -22.37 1.57 -7.85
N MET A 80 -21.36 2.43 -7.86
CA MET A 80 -19.98 2.10 -7.52
C MET A 80 -19.79 1.97 -6.00
N ASP A 81 -18.98 1.02 -5.58
CA ASP A 81 -18.62 0.84 -4.16
C ASP A 81 -17.61 1.91 -3.71
N ALA A 82 -16.74 2.38 -4.63
CA ALA A 82 -15.85 3.53 -4.39
C ALA A 82 -15.39 4.20 -5.69
N ALA A 83 -14.95 5.45 -5.56
CA ALA A 83 -14.33 6.24 -6.61
C ALA A 83 -12.93 6.71 -6.22
N VAL A 84 -11.99 6.68 -7.16
CA VAL A 84 -10.64 7.23 -7.02
C VAL A 84 -10.46 8.38 -8.00
N VAL A 85 -10.20 9.59 -7.50
CA VAL A 85 -9.84 10.76 -8.31
C VAL A 85 -8.32 10.88 -8.32
N ALA A 86 -7.69 10.49 -9.43
CA ALA A 86 -6.25 10.43 -9.61
C ALA A 86 -5.71 11.50 -10.59
N ILE A 87 -6.48 12.58 -10.81
CA ILE A 87 -6.08 13.72 -11.64
C ILE A 87 -4.87 14.40 -10.99
N GLY A 88 -3.76 14.55 -11.73
CA GLY A 88 -2.50 15.07 -11.18
C GLY A 88 -2.29 16.55 -11.44
N ASP A 89 -2.48 17.00 -12.67
CA ASP A 89 -1.97 18.29 -13.15
C ASP A 89 -3.02 19.42 -13.13
N ASN A 90 -4.28 19.08 -12.84
CA ASN A 90 -5.39 20.05 -12.84
C ASN A 90 -6.19 19.95 -11.53
N PHE A 91 -5.83 20.76 -10.56
CA PHE A 91 -6.50 20.77 -9.26
C PHE A 91 -7.94 21.27 -9.33
N GLU A 92 -8.26 22.20 -10.24
CA GLU A 92 -9.64 22.65 -10.45
C GLU A 92 -10.52 21.47 -10.91
N ALA A 93 -10.06 20.70 -11.89
CA ALA A 93 -10.76 19.50 -12.33
C ALA A 93 -10.88 18.46 -11.20
N THR A 94 -9.83 18.30 -10.37
CA THR A 94 -9.89 17.42 -9.18
C THR A 94 -11.01 17.84 -8.24
N VAL A 95 -11.12 19.12 -7.93
CA VAL A 95 -12.15 19.67 -7.03
C VAL A 95 -13.55 19.48 -7.60
N LEU A 96 -13.78 19.89 -8.86
CA LEU A 96 -15.08 19.77 -9.51
C LEU A 96 -15.53 18.32 -9.63
N THR A 97 -14.65 17.44 -10.07
CA THR A 97 -14.92 16.00 -10.15
C THR A 97 -15.27 15.43 -8.77
N THR A 98 -14.51 15.80 -7.74
CA THR A 98 -14.76 15.33 -6.37
C THR A 98 -16.14 15.75 -5.87
N ILE A 99 -16.51 17.03 -6.05
CA ILE A 99 -17.84 17.52 -5.69
C ILE A 99 -18.93 16.72 -6.41
N ASN A 100 -18.80 16.53 -7.73
CA ASN A 100 -19.75 15.77 -8.51
C ASN A 100 -19.93 14.33 -7.99
N LEU A 101 -18.85 13.66 -7.59
CA LEU A 101 -18.90 12.29 -7.06
C LEU A 101 -19.54 12.23 -5.67
N LEU A 102 -19.26 13.21 -4.81
CA LEU A 102 -19.91 13.36 -3.50
C LEU A 102 -21.41 13.60 -3.66
N ASP A 103 -21.81 14.47 -4.60
CA ASP A 103 -23.21 14.75 -4.91
C ASP A 103 -23.95 13.54 -5.50
N LEU A 104 -23.26 12.64 -6.17
CA LEU A 104 -23.80 11.35 -6.64
C LEU A 104 -24.00 10.35 -5.50
N GLY A 105 -23.49 10.64 -4.32
CA GLY A 105 -23.65 9.78 -3.15
C GLY A 105 -22.80 8.51 -3.17
N ILE A 106 -21.65 8.52 -3.89
CA ILE A 106 -20.73 7.37 -3.88
C ILE A 106 -20.21 7.18 -2.46
N PRO A 107 -20.31 5.95 -1.90
CA PRO A 107 -20.05 5.72 -0.48
C PRO A 107 -18.63 6.06 -0.02
N ARG A 108 -17.66 5.92 -0.93
CA ARG A 108 -16.24 6.13 -0.64
C ARG A 108 -15.56 6.85 -1.78
N VAL A 109 -15.10 8.06 -1.54
CA VAL A 109 -14.38 8.88 -2.52
C VAL A 109 -12.96 9.11 -2.02
N ILE A 110 -12.00 8.63 -2.78
CA ILE A 110 -10.56 8.72 -2.49
C ILE A 110 -9.96 9.71 -3.48
N VAL A 111 -9.21 10.70 -3.02
CA VAL A 111 -8.71 11.77 -3.89
C VAL A 111 -7.21 11.95 -3.73
N ARG A 112 -6.49 12.03 -4.85
CA ARG A 112 -5.07 12.37 -4.85
C ARG A 112 -4.88 13.87 -4.63
N ALA A 113 -3.95 14.22 -3.74
CA ALA A 113 -3.47 15.57 -3.51
C ALA A 113 -1.96 15.65 -3.73
N SER A 114 -1.49 16.70 -4.40
CA SER A 114 -0.06 16.93 -4.67
C SER A 114 0.61 17.79 -3.58
N GLY A 115 -0.07 18.07 -2.47
CA GLY A 115 0.51 18.82 -1.36
C GLY A 115 -0.50 19.26 -0.31
N PRO A 116 -0.01 19.83 0.83
CA PRO A 116 -0.81 20.08 2.02
C PRO A 116 -1.93 21.12 1.82
N HIS A 117 -1.76 22.05 0.89
CA HIS A 117 -2.81 23.04 0.59
C HIS A 117 -4.00 22.38 -0.12
N GLN A 118 -3.73 21.50 -1.08
CA GLN A 118 -4.76 20.74 -1.78
C GLN A 118 -5.48 19.79 -0.82
N GLU A 119 -4.73 19.09 0.03
CA GLU A 119 -5.28 18.22 1.05
C GLU A 119 -6.25 18.96 1.97
N ARG A 120 -5.86 20.12 2.47
CA ARG A 120 -6.73 20.95 3.34
C ARG A 120 -8.03 21.33 2.64
N ILE A 121 -7.99 21.71 1.36
CA ILE A 121 -9.18 22.03 0.58
C ILE A 121 -10.08 20.80 0.43
N LEU A 122 -9.51 19.67 0.02
CA LEU A 122 -10.26 18.43 -0.16
C LEU A 122 -10.92 17.94 1.14
N ARG A 123 -10.22 18.05 2.28
CA ARG A 123 -10.81 17.75 3.59
C ARG A 123 -11.98 18.68 3.92
N SER A 124 -11.90 19.96 3.57
CA SER A 124 -13.01 20.91 3.79
C SER A 124 -14.24 20.61 2.92
N LEU A 125 -14.08 19.88 1.82
CA LEU A 125 -15.17 19.37 0.98
C LEU A 125 -15.80 18.09 1.52
N GLY A 126 -15.27 17.52 2.60
CA GLY A 126 -15.77 16.28 3.20
C GLY A 126 -15.08 15.01 2.72
N VAL A 127 -13.99 15.11 1.94
CA VAL A 127 -13.18 13.94 1.55
C VAL A 127 -12.49 13.38 2.77
N GLN A 128 -12.73 12.11 3.06
CA GLN A 128 -12.15 11.42 4.21
C GLN A 128 -10.81 10.77 3.88
N GLU A 129 -10.64 10.27 2.65
CA GLU A 129 -9.44 9.56 2.22
C GLU A 129 -8.70 10.36 1.15
N ILE A 130 -7.50 10.79 1.48
CA ILE A 130 -6.63 11.56 0.59
C ILE A 130 -5.32 10.80 0.43
N LEU A 131 -4.87 10.66 -0.80
CA LEU A 131 -3.61 10.03 -1.18
C LEU A 131 -2.60 11.12 -1.52
N ALA A 132 -1.43 11.05 -0.92
CA ALA A 132 -0.28 11.91 -1.22
C ALA A 132 0.94 11.05 -1.62
N PRO A 133 0.87 10.29 -2.72
CA PRO A 133 1.85 9.25 -3.05
C PRO A 133 3.28 9.79 -3.19
N GLU A 134 3.45 11.02 -3.65
CA GLU A 134 4.76 11.65 -3.77
C GLU A 134 5.40 11.90 -2.40
N ALA A 135 4.62 12.40 -1.43
CA ALA A 135 5.12 12.69 -0.09
C ALA A 135 5.38 11.39 0.68
N GLU A 136 4.43 10.43 0.62
CA GLU A 136 4.56 9.13 1.27
C GLU A 136 5.78 8.37 0.76
N PHE A 137 5.98 8.30 -0.57
CA PHE A 137 7.12 7.60 -1.14
C PHE A 137 8.44 8.32 -0.92
N ALA A 138 8.45 9.65 -0.94
CA ALA A 138 9.64 10.44 -0.63
C ALA A 138 10.13 10.21 0.80
N SER A 139 9.23 10.10 1.77
CA SER A 139 9.56 9.75 3.16
C SER A 139 10.24 8.39 3.24
N ILE A 140 9.68 7.37 2.58
CA ILE A 140 10.26 6.02 2.53
C ILE A 140 11.68 6.04 1.91
N VAL A 141 11.87 6.77 0.82
CA VAL A 141 13.19 6.86 0.16
C VAL A 141 14.19 7.59 1.04
N ALA A 142 13.79 8.69 1.68
CA ALA A 142 14.65 9.46 2.58
C ALA A 142 15.12 8.58 3.75
N GLU A 143 14.20 7.85 4.38
CA GLU A 143 14.53 6.95 5.50
C GLU A 143 15.52 5.86 5.08
N ARG A 144 15.32 5.23 3.93
CA ARG A 144 16.25 4.22 3.39
C ARG A 144 17.65 4.77 3.08
N LEU A 145 17.73 6.03 2.67
CA LEU A 145 19.01 6.67 2.39
C LEU A 145 19.75 7.06 3.68
N MET A 146 19.00 7.50 4.69
CA MET A 146 19.56 7.88 5.98
C MET A 146 19.95 6.63 6.82
N ASN A 147 19.24 5.53 6.64
CA ASN A 147 19.44 4.28 7.37
C ASN A 147 19.63 3.10 6.41
N PRO A 148 20.85 2.87 5.86
CA PRO A 148 21.11 1.84 4.83
C PRO A 148 20.82 0.41 5.29
N ASN A 149 20.82 0.16 6.60
CA ASN A 149 20.51 -1.13 7.19
C ASN A 149 18.99 -1.37 7.34
N LEU A 150 18.17 -0.31 7.19
CA LEU A 150 16.71 -0.39 7.20
C LEU A 150 16.19 -0.75 5.81
N ARG A 151 15.61 -1.94 5.66
CA ARG A 151 15.07 -2.42 4.38
C ARG A 151 13.62 -2.04 4.15
N GLY A 152 12.86 -1.92 5.22
CA GLY A 152 11.46 -1.52 5.21
C GLY A 152 11.00 -1.15 6.60
N PHE A 153 9.95 -0.34 6.70
CA PHE A 153 9.32 0.00 7.96
C PHE A 153 7.83 0.30 7.75
N LEU A 154 7.08 0.13 8.84
CA LEU A 154 5.69 0.54 8.96
C LEU A 154 5.60 1.42 10.20
N GLU A 155 5.36 2.71 10.02
CA GLU A 155 5.15 3.64 11.12
C GLU A 155 3.83 3.36 11.84
N LEU A 156 3.87 3.44 13.15
CA LEU A 156 2.73 3.29 14.05
C LEU A 156 2.62 4.54 14.93
N PRO A 157 1.48 4.78 15.61
CA PRO A 157 1.37 5.86 16.58
C PRO A 157 2.43 5.78 17.68
N ASP A 158 2.70 6.93 18.33
CA ASP A 158 3.59 7.06 19.49
C ASP A 158 5.06 6.68 19.21
N ASP A 159 5.56 7.00 17.99
CA ASP A 159 6.92 6.76 17.51
C ASP A 159 7.33 5.27 17.46
N PHE A 160 6.36 4.36 17.53
CA PHE A 160 6.62 2.94 17.31
C PHE A 160 6.64 2.61 15.82
N GLU A 161 7.39 1.55 15.48
CA GLU A 161 7.46 1.04 14.11
C GLU A 161 7.63 -0.49 14.09
N ILE A 162 7.26 -1.09 12.97
CA ILE A 162 7.73 -2.40 12.58
C ILE A 162 8.82 -2.18 11.54
N ALA A 163 10.05 -2.53 11.90
CA ALA A 163 11.22 -2.32 11.06
C ALA A 163 11.79 -3.63 10.53
N GLU A 164 12.17 -3.65 9.25
CA GLU A 164 12.95 -4.72 8.62
C GLU A 164 14.41 -4.29 8.53
N ILE A 165 15.27 -4.89 9.33
CA ILE A 165 16.68 -4.54 9.43
C ILE A 165 17.56 -5.72 9.00
N LYS A 166 18.60 -5.44 8.21
CA LYS A 166 19.62 -6.45 7.93
C LYS A 166 20.32 -6.82 9.23
N ALA A 167 20.54 -8.12 9.47
CA ALA A 167 21.26 -8.56 10.66
C ALA A 167 22.64 -7.89 10.75
N PRO A 168 22.91 -7.07 11.78
CA PRO A 168 24.22 -6.44 11.96
C PRO A 168 25.30 -7.51 12.23
N ALA A 169 26.55 -7.20 11.87
CA ALA A 169 27.65 -8.15 11.97
C ALA A 169 27.87 -8.69 13.40
N GLY A 170 27.68 -7.85 14.42
CA GLY A 170 27.87 -8.20 15.83
C GLY A 170 26.87 -9.21 16.40
N VAL A 171 25.78 -9.53 15.68
CA VAL A 171 24.81 -10.55 16.11
C VAL A 171 24.84 -11.81 15.25
N VAL A 172 25.55 -11.83 14.12
CA VAL A 172 25.68 -13.00 13.27
C VAL A 172 26.38 -14.14 14.02
N GLY A 173 25.81 -15.34 13.94
CA GLY A 173 26.30 -16.54 14.64
C GLY A 173 25.86 -16.66 16.10
N ARG A 174 25.16 -15.64 16.64
CA ARG A 174 24.61 -15.68 18.00
C ARG A 174 23.18 -16.19 18.00
N THR A 175 22.74 -16.76 19.11
CA THR A 175 21.34 -17.14 19.31
C THR A 175 20.49 -15.93 19.69
N LEU A 176 19.19 -15.96 19.42
CA LEU A 176 18.27 -14.89 19.82
C LEU A 176 18.23 -14.72 21.37
N GLY A 177 18.40 -15.82 22.11
CA GLY A 177 18.49 -15.78 23.57
C GLY A 177 19.72 -15.02 24.07
N ASP A 178 20.88 -15.18 23.41
CA ASP A 178 22.12 -14.49 23.79
C ASP A 178 22.07 -12.99 23.36
N ILE A 179 21.36 -12.66 22.30
CA ILE A 179 21.19 -11.28 21.85
C ILE A 179 20.27 -10.51 22.80
N ASP A 180 19.19 -11.16 23.23
CA ASP A 180 18.17 -10.63 24.15
C ASP A 180 17.66 -9.22 23.73
N LEU A 181 17.04 -9.19 22.53
CA LEU A 181 16.52 -7.96 21.94
C LEU A 181 15.59 -7.18 22.88
N THR A 182 14.78 -7.91 23.65
CA THR A 182 13.78 -7.29 24.51
C THR A 182 14.42 -6.64 25.74
N ALA A 183 15.27 -7.33 26.48
CA ALA A 183 15.81 -6.78 27.72
C ALA A 183 16.92 -5.74 27.48
N ARG A 184 17.69 -5.87 26.38
CA ARG A 184 18.82 -4.97 26.13
C ARG A 184 18.47 -3.75 25.28
N TYR A 185 17.52 -3.89 24.34
CA TYR A 185 17.24 -2.87 23.34
C TYR A 185 15.79 -2.41 23.34
N ASP A 186 14.92 -3.02 24.16
CA ASP A 186 13.47 -2.76 24.15
C ASP A 186 12.85 -2.95 22.76
N LEU A 187 13.32 -3.99 22.06
CA LEU A 187 12.86 -4.40 20.75
C LEU A 187 12.21 -5.78 20.83
N ARG A 188 11.09 -5.97 20.15
CA ARG A 188 10.45 -7.27 20.02
C ARG A 188 10.66 -7.85 18.64
N LEU A 189 11.31 -9.00 18.54
CA LEU A 189 11.42 -9.73 17.28
C LEU A 189 10.06 -10.32 16.91
N ILE A 190 9.60 -10.03 15.70
CA ILE A 190 8.37 -10.59 15.14
C ILE A 190 8.70 -11.87 14.36
N THR A 191 9.64 -11.77 13.43
CA THR A 191 10.09 -12.90 12.60
C THR A 191 11.47 -12.62 12.00
N ILE A 192 12.04 -13.62 11.33
CA ILE A 192 13.26 -13.49 10.54
C ILE A 192 12.94 -13.88 9.11
N ARG A 193 13.34 -13.04 8.15
CA ARG A 193 13.36 -13.34 6.74
C ARG A 193 14.77 -13.76 6.35
N ARG A 194 14.95 -15.01 5.96
CA ARG A 194 16.23 -15.59 5.57
C ARG A 194 16.29 -15.78 4.06
N THR A 195 17.40 -15.37 3.46
CA THR A 195 17.63 -15.56 2.03
C THR A 195 18.57 -16.74 1.83
N TYR A 196 18.17 -17.71 1.02
CA TYR A 196 19.04 -18.81 0.56
C TYR A 196 19.25 -18.72 -0.93
N ASP A 197 20.32 -19.38 -1.39
CA ASP A 197 20.53 -19.67 -2.80
C ASP A 197 19.90 -21.03 -3.13
N GLU A 198 18.89 -21.04 -4.00
CA GLU A 198 18.31 -22.27 -4.52
C GLU A 198 18.51 -22.32 -6.04
N GLY A 199 19.57 -23.01 -6.46
CA GLY A 199 19.87 -23.20 -7.88
C GLY A 199 20.36 -21.94 -8.61
N GLY A 200 21.07 -21.03 -7.92
CA GLY A 200 21.59 -19.77 -8.46
C GLY A 200 20.59 -18.60 -8.43
N GLN A 201 19.45 -18.78 -7.78
CA GLN A 201 18.47 -17.71 -7.54
C GLN A 201 18.24 -17.51 -6.05
N PRO A 202 18.30 -16.25 -5.55
CA PRO A 202 17.99 -15.95 -4.16
C PRO A 202 16.50 -16.16 -3.89
N LYS A 203 16.18 -17.05 -2.94
CA LYS A 203 14.83 -17.24 -2.42
C LYS A 203 14.75 -16.79 -0.98
N GLU A 204 13.64 -16.14 -0.64
CA GLU A 204 13.35 -15.69 0.72
C GLU A 204 12.38 -16.64 1.42
N HIS A 205 12.65 -16.89 2.71
CA HIS A 205 11.81 -17.71 3.57
C HIS A 205 11.61 -17.04 4.92
N LEU A 206 10.37 -17.09 5.45
CA LEU A 206 10.07 -16.63 6.80
C LEU A 206 10.26 -17.77 7.80
N ILE A 207 11.03 -17.52 8.87
CA ILE A 207 11.26 -18.50 9.97
C ILE A 207 10.03 -18.63 10.89
N GLY A 208 8.90 -18.00 10.54
CA GLY A 208 7.69 -18.05 11.35
C GLY A 208 7.87 -17.35 12.72
N ILE A 209 7.68 -18.09 13.82
CA ILE A 209 7.94 -17.60 15.18
C ILE A 209 9.31 -18.07 15.62
N PRO A 210 10.35 -17.20 15.63
CA PRO A 210 11.70 -17.59 16.00
C PRO A 210 11.78 -18.00 17.49
N ARG A 211 12.62 -18.99 17.77
CA ARG A 211 12.84 -19.49 19.14
C ARG A 211 14.11 -18.91 19.73
N PRO A 212 14.27 -18.90 21.06
CA PRO A 212 15.49 -18.40 21.70
C PRO A 212 16.79 -19.07 21.23
N ASP A 213 16.73 -20.33 20.80
CA ASP A 213 17.84 -21.11 20.27
C ASP A 213 18.11 -20.88 18.78
N THR A 214 17.27 -20.09 18.09
CA THR A 214 17.46 -19.73 16.69
C THR A 214 18.72 -18.89 16.53
N THR A 215 19.65 -19.35 15.68
CA THR A 215 20.90 -18.62 15.36
C THR A 215 20.66 -17.64 14.22
N VAL A 216 21.15 -16.41 14.36
CA VAL A 216 21.09 -15.37 13.34
C VAL A 216 22.18 -15.58 12.30
N GLU A 217 21.81 -15.53 11.02
CA GLU A 217 22.73 -15.68 9.89
C GLU A 217 22.97 -14.34 9.18
N SER A 218 24.07 -14.23 8.43
CA SER A 218 24.44 -13.00 7.70
C SER A 218 23.46 -12.61 6.59
N THR A 219 22.65 -13.57 6.11
CA THR A 219 21.61 -13.37 5.11
C THR A 219 20.26 -12.98 5.70
N ASP A 220 20.16 -12.92 7.04
CA ASP A 220 18.92 -12.64 7.74
C ASP A 220 18.55 -11.17 7.68
N THR A 221 17.25 -10.94 7.53
CA THR A 221 16.59 -9.67 7.81
C THR A 221 15.68 -9.89 9.03
N LEU A 222 15.97 -9.16 10.11
CA LEU A 222 15.19 -9.22 11.34
C LEU A 222 13.97 -8.29 11.19
N VAL A 223 12.78 -8.79 11.47
CA VAL A 223 11.56 -7.98 11.53
C VAL A 223 11.28 -7.71 13.00
N VAL A 224 11.47 -6.47 13.41
CA VAL A 224 11.38 -6.05 14.81
C VAL A 224 10.29 -5.00 15.03
N PHE A 225 9.75 -4.96 16.23
CA PHE A 225 8.82 -3.93 16.70
C PHE A 225 9.48 -3.15 17.85
N GLY A 226 9.41 -1.82 17.80
CA GLY A 226 9.91 -0.91 18.82
C GLY A 226 9.92 0.52 18.33
N THR A 227 10.60 1.43 19.04
CA THR A 227 10.79 2.81 18.59
C THR A 227 11.97 2.91 17.63
N LEU A 228 11.96 3.88 16.71
CA LEU A 228 13.08 4.15 15.79
C LEU A 228 14.41 4.36 16.57
N GLY A 229 14.34 5.03 17.71
CA GLY A 229 15.51 5.24 18.56
C GLY A 229 16.11 3.92 19.08
N ASN A 230 15.27 2.95 19.45
CA ASN A 230 15.71 1.62 19.90
C ASN A 230 16.28 0.79 18.74
N VAL A 231 15.69 0.90 17.54
CA VAL A 231 16.22 0.25 16.33
C VAL A 231 17.61 0.79 15.99
N ASN A 232 17.78 2.11 15.97
CA ASN A 232 19.06 2.75 15.69
C ASN A 232 20.12 2.38 16.73
N ARG A 233 19.78 2.39 18.02
CA ARG A 233 20.68 1.95 19.11
C ARG A 233 21.12 0.49 18.92
N PHE A 234 20.21 -0.39 18.53
CA PHE A 234 20.55 -1.79 18.26
C PHE A 234 21.54 -1.92 17.10
N LEU A 235 21.32 -1.17 16.02
CA LEU A 235 22.21 -1.16 14.85
C LEU A 235 23.59 -0.63 15.22
N GLU A 236 23.68 0.55 15.84
CA GLU A 236 24.94 1.20 16.24
C GLU A 236 25.80 0.34 17.16
N VAL A 237 25.19 -0.36 18.11
CA VAL A 237 25.91 -1.18 19.09
C VAL A 237 26.43 -2.49 18.49
N ASN A 238 25.83 -2.96 17.37
CA ASN A 238 26.13 -4.26 16.79
C ASN A 238 26.66 -4.19 15.34
N GLU A 239 27.03 -2.99 14.87
CA GLU A 239 27.72 -2.79 13.58
C GLU A 239 29.03 -3.58 13.41
#